data_c73616a913cb2ef4c88053a9512fb765
#
_entry.id   c73616a913cb2ef4c88053a9512fb765
#
_cell.length_a   1.000
_cell.length_b   1.000
_cell.length_c   1.000
_cell.angle_alpha   90.00
_cell.angle_beta   90.00
_cell.angle_gamma   90.00
#
_symmetry.space_group_name_H-M   'P 1'
#
loop_
_entity.id
_entity.type
_entity.pdbx_description
1 polymer ?
#
loop_
_entity_poly.entity_id
_entity_poly.type
_entity_poly.pdbx_seq_one_letter_code
_entity_poly.pdbx_strand_id
1 'polypeptide(L)'
;VAILGDGEDSRQRDREARREGRRHKSSMVFQSFGLLPHKSVRDNVAYGLKVRGESKQVCTERALHWINTVGLKGYENKYPHQLSGGMRQRVGLARALAADTDIILMDEAFSALDPLIRAEMQDQLLELQKTLHKTIVFITHDLDEAVRIGNRIAILKDGKLIQVGTPREILHSPADEYVDRFVQRRAAVV
;
A
#
# COMPACT_ATOMS: atom_id res chain seq x y z
N VAL A 1 10.11 -4.27 -5.85
CA VAL A 1 8.66 -4.03 -6.00
C VAL A 1 7.91 -5.31 -5.68
N ALA A 2 6.97 -5.26 -4.76
CA ALA A 2 6.08 -6.36 -4.45
C ALA A 2 4.66 -6.02 -4.91
N ILE A 3 3.98 -6.97 -5.54
CA ILE A 3 2.60 -6.81 -6.00
C ILE A 3 1.72 -7.74 -5.17
N LEU A 4 0.80 -7.16 -4.40
CA LEU A 4 -0.23 -7.88 -3.67
C LEU A 4 -1.54 -7.82 -4.47
N GLY A 5 -2.13 -8.96 -4.77
CA GLY A 5 -3.43 -9.04 -5.43
C GLY A 5 -3.83 -10.48 -5.70
N ASP A 6 -5.12 -10.75 -5.78
CA ASP A 6 -5.64 -12.08 -6.13
C ASP A 6 -5.28 -12.37 -7.60
N GLY A 7 -4.24 -13.19 -7.79
CA GLY A 7 -3.52 -13.32 -9.08
C GLY A 7 -4.37 -13.72 -10.30
N GLU A 8 -5.41 -14.53 -10.17
CA GLU A 8 -6.27 -14.93 -11.30
C GLU A 8 -7.47 -14.00 -11.49
N ASP A 9 -8.09 -13.56 -10.42
CA ASP A 9 -9.26 -12.68 -10.45
C ASP A 9 -8.91 -11.25 -10.92
N SER A 10 -7.68 -10.76 -10.65
CA SER A 10 -7.22 -9.47 -11.16
C SER A 10 -7.08 -9.44 -12.70
N ARG A 11 -6.62 -10.53 -13.31
CA ARG A 11 -6.49 -10.63 -14.77
C ARG A 11 -7.85 -10.67 -15.48
N GLN A 12 -8.83 -11.29 -14.87
CA GLN A 12 -10.19 -11.35 -15.42
C GLN A 12 -10.87 -9.99 -15.31
N ARG A 13 -10.76 -9.32 -14.15
CA ARG A 13 -11.24 -7.95 -13.94
C ARG A 13 -10.58 -6.94 -14.87
N ASP A 14 -9.29 -7.06 -15.12
CA ASP A 14 -8.56 -6.22 -16.08
C ASP A 14 -9.08 -6.40 -17.52
N ARG A 15 -9.37 -7.63 -17.93
CA ARG A 15 -9.93 -7.91 -19.26
C ARG A 15 -11.36 -7.35 -19.42
N GLU A 16 -12.18 -7.47 -18.39
CA GLU A 16 -13.54 -6.95 -18.37
C GLU A 16 -13.53 -5.41 -18.35
N ALA A 17 -12.72 -4.78 -17.51
CA ALA A 17 -12.56 -3.33 -17.46
C ALA A 17 -12.06 -2.74 -18.79
N ARG A 18 -11.11 -3.39 -19.46
CA ARG A 18 -10.65 -2.99 -20.80
C ARG A 18 -11.74 -3.13 -21.87
N ARG A 19 -12.58 -4.18 -21.80
CA ARG A 19 -13.70 -4.36 -22.71
C ARG A 19 -14.78 -3.29 -22.53
N GLU A 20 -14.99 -2.83 -21.29
CA GLU A 20 -15.95 -1.81 -20.95
C GLU A 20 -15.42 -0.37 -21.06
N GLY A 21 -14.15 -0.18 -21.47
CA GLY A 21 -13.50 1.13 -21.58
C GLY A 21 -13.35 1.87 -20.24
N ARG A 22 -13.49 1.16 -19.11
CA ARG A 22 -13.31 1.73 -17.77
C ARG A 22 -11.83 2.02 -17.52
N ARG A 23 -11.52 3.24 -17.12
CA ARG A 23 -10.17 3.59 -16.61
C ARG A 23 -10.08 3.12 -15.17
N HIS A 24 -9.05 2.31 -14.86
CA HIS A 24 -8.74 1.96 -13.48
C HIS A 24 -8.46 3.22 -12.67
N LYS A 25 -9.14 3.33 -11.53
CA LYS A 25 -8.86 4.40 -10.57
C LYS A 25 -7.72 3.92 -9.66
N SER A 26 -6.74 4.78 -9.44
CA SER A 26 -5.63 4.49 -8.52
C SER A 26 -5.56 5.51 -7.39
N SER A 27 -5.08 5.09 -6.24
CA SER A 27 -4.69 5.93 -5.12
C SER A 27 -3.24 5.67 -4.75
N MET A 28 -2.61 6.59 -4.03
CA MET A 28 -1.19 6.48 -3.70
C MET A 28 -0.93 6.82 -2.23
N VAL A 29 -0.10 6.00 -1.62
CA VAL A 29 0.50 6.23 -0.29
C VAL A 29 1.97 6.55 -0.50
N PHE A 30 2.39 7.74 -0.05
CA PHE A 30 3.74 8.24 -0.24
C PHE A 30 4.63 7.93 0.96
N GLN A 31 5.93 7.80 0.74
CA GLN A 31 6.96 7.65 1.76
C GLN A 31 6.89 8.75 2.84
N SER A 32 6.69 10.01 2.45
CA SER A 32 6.57 11.17 3.34
C SER A 32 5.15 11.44 3.83
N PHE A 33 4.27 10.42 3.79
CA PHE A 33 2.85 10.44 4.18
C PHE A 33 1.95 11.30 3.27
N GLY A 34 2.46 12.37 2.67
CA GLY A 34 1.72 13.27 1.78
C GLY A 34 0.44 13.85 2.39
N LEU A 35 0.39 14.01 3.72
CA LEU A 35 -0.78 14.57 4.40
C LEU A 35 -0.87 16.08 4.21
N LEU A 36 -2.09 16.58 4.14
CA LEU A 36 -2.37 18.01 4.09
C LEU A 36 -2.26 18.58 5.51
N PRO A 37 -1.24 19.41 5.81
CA PRO A 37 -0.92 19.79 7.19
C PRO A 37 -1.98 20.68 7.85
N HIS A 38 -2.75 21.39 7.05
CA HIS A 38 -3.83 22.28 7.47
C HIS A 38 -5.21 21.59 7.58
N LYS A 39 -5.26 20.28 7.34
CA LYS A 39 -6.49 19.48 7.43
C LYS A 39 -6.41 18.49 8.59
N SER A 40 -7.55 18.27 9.25
CA SER A 40 -7.67 17.23 10.26
C SER A 40 -7.47 15.82 9.68
N VAL A 41 -7.32 14.81 10.53
CA VAL A 41 -7.28 13.39 10.14
C VAL A 41 -8.50 13.05 9.29
N ARG A 42 -9.71 13.39 9.77
CA ARG A 42 -10.96 13.15 9.01
C ARG A 42 -10.95 13.83 7.66
N ASP A 43 -10.52 15.07 7.58
CA ASP A 43 -10.51 15.81 6.33
C ASP A 43 -9.43 15.31 5.36
N ASN A 44 -8.30 14.82 5.86
CA ASN A 44 -7.29 14.13 5.07
C ASN A 44 -7.86 12.85 4.46
N VAL A 45 -8.49 12.00 5.28
CA VAL A 45 -9.06 10.73 4.81
C VAL A 45 -10.20 10.95 3.81
N ALA A 46 -11.06 11.93 4.07
CA ALA A 46 -12.17 12.28 3.18
C ALA A 46 -11.74 13.02 1.89
N TYR A 47 -10.48 13.44 1.76
CA TYR A 47 -10.07 14.36 0.72
C TYR A 47 -10.38 13.86 -0.70
N GLY A 48 -10.01 12.62 -1.01
CA GLY A 48 -10.26 12.03 -2.33
C GLY A 48 -11.75 11.93 -2.68
N LEU A 49 -12.59 11.67 -1.71
CA LEU A 49 -14.06 11.63 -1.88
C LEU A 49 -14.61 13.04 -2.16
N LYS A 50 -14.14 14.04 -1.40
CA LYS A 50 -14.55 15.44 -1.61
C LYS A 50 -14.18 15.95 -3.01
N VAL A 51 -12.98 15.63 -3.50
CA VAL A 51 -12.53 16.01 -4.84
C VAL A 51 -13.39 15.37 -5.93
N ARG A 52 -13.93 14.20 -5.68
CA ARG A 52 -14.85 13.51 -6.62
C ARG A 52 -16.30 14.02 -6.55
N GLY A 53 -16.59 14.96 -5.68
CA GLY A 53 -17.95 15.52 -5.53
C GLY A 53 -18.90 14.65 -4.73
N GLU A 54 -18.40 13.71 -3.92
CA GLU A 54 -19.23 12.91 -3.03
C GLU A 54 -19.92 13.80 -1.96
N SER A 55 -21.10 13.38 -1.53
CA SER A 55 -21.85 14.11 -0.52
C SER A 55 -21.09 14.19 0.81
N LYS A 56 -21.35 15.26 1.60
CA LYS A 56 -20.74 15.45 2.91
C LYS A 56 -20.99 14.25 3.84
N GLN A 57 -22.17 13.65 3.75
CA GLN A 57 -22.53 12.47 4.54
C GLN A 57 -21.65 11.28 4.17
N VAL A 58 -21.57 10.92 2.90
CA VAL A 58 -20.73 9.82 2.40
C VAL A 58 -19.26 10.03 2.75
N CYS A 59 -18.75 11.25 2.58
CA CYS A 59 -17.38 11.61 2.95
C CYS A 59 -17.10 11.37 4.44
N THR A 60 -18.05 11.76 5.31
CA THR A 60 -17.90 11.61 6.77
C THR A 60 -17.97 10.15 7.17
N GLU A 61 -18.97 9.41 6.72
CA GLU A 61 -19.17 7.99 7.05
C GLU A 61 -17.97 7.13 6.61
N ARG A 62 -17.53 7.27 5.37
CA ARG A 62 -16.38 6.53 4.86
C ARG A 62 -15.08 6.92 5.58
N ALA A 63 -14.87 8.19 5.85
CA ALA A 63 -13.68 8.62 6.59
C ALA A 63 -13.65 8.04 8.01
N LEU A 64 -14.75 8.08 8.73
CA LEU A 64 -14.84 7.53 10.09
C LEU A 64 -14.65 6.00 10.08
N HIS A 65 -15.25 5.30 9.11
CA HIS A 65 -15.04 3.87 8.94
C HIS A 65 -13.55 3.53 8.81
N TRP A 66 -12.83 4.16 7.87
CA TRP A 66 -11.43 3.86 7.63
C TRP A 66 -10.50 4.32 8.76
N ILE A 67 -10.80 5.46 9.41
CA ILE A 67 -10.08 5.91 10.61
C ILE A 67 -10.18 4.86 11.72
N ASN A 68 -11.37 4.31 11.93
CA ASN A 68 -11.56 3.24 12.92
C ASN A 68 -10.83 1.96 12.52
N THR A 69 -10.92 1.56 11.25
CA THR A 69 -10.28 0.35 10.70
C THR A 69 -8.76 0.37 10.85
N VAL A 70 -8.12 1.53 10.68
CA VAL A 70 -6.66 1.67 10.88
C VAL A 70 -6.27 1.94 12.33
N GLY A 71 -7.19 1.85 13.29
CA GLY A 71 -6.91 2.00 14.72
C GLY A 71 -6.67 3.45 15.17
N LEU A 72 -7.27 4.43 14.51
CA LEU A 72 -7.15 5.86 14.83
C LEU A 72 -8.45 6.46 15.40
N LYS A 73 -9.34 5.65 15.95
CA LYS A 73 -10.55 6.12 16.63
C LYS A 73 -10.19 7.10 17.76
N GLY A 74 -10.86 8.26 17.80
CA GLY A 74 -10.59 9.34 18.75
C GLY A 74 -9.58 10.39 18.28
N TYR A 75 -8.94 10.16 17.12
CA TYR A 75 -7.99 11.11 16.52
C TYR A 75 -8.56 11.88 15.33
N GLU A 76 -9.84 11.78 15.04
CA GLU A 76 -10.52 12.32 13.85
C GLU A 76 -10.30 13.83 13.66
N ASN A 77 -10.24 14.57 14.76
CA ASN A 77 -10.10 16.03 14.78
C ASN A 77 -8.65 16.49 14.98
N LYS A 78 -7.69 15.58 15.13
CA LYS A 78 -6.27 15.91 15.25
C LYS A 78 -5.67 16.30 13.89
N TYR A 79 -4.60 17.08 13.94
CA TYR A 79 -3.84 17.52 12.77
C TYR A 79 -2.55 16.71 12.63
N PRO A 80 -1.93 16.63 11.43
CA PRO A 80 -0.72 15.82 11.21
C PRO A 80 0.43 16.10 12.17
N HIS A 81 0.63 17.35 12.60
CA HIS A 81 1.69 17.72 13.54
C HIS A 81 1.46 17.19 14.97
N GLN A 82 0.26 16.74 15.28
CA GLN A 82 -0.12 16.18 16.59
C GLN A 82 0.02 14.64 16.62
N LEU A 83 0.47 14.02 15.52
CA LEU A 83 0.51 12.58 15.33
C LEU A 83 1.95 12.06 15.31
N SER A 84 2.15 10.83 15.80
CA SER A 84 3.41 10.09 15.59
C SER A 84 3.61 9.74 14.11
N GLY A 85 4.81 9.29 13.73
CA GLY A 85 5.12 8.82 12.37
C GLY A 85 4.19 7.69 11.92
N GLY A 86 4.02 6.67 12.76
CA GLY A 86 3.11 5.55 12.50
C GLY A 86 1.65 5.97 12.36
N MET A 87 1.19 6.91 13.20
CA MET A 87 -0.17 7.45 13.08
C MET A 87 -0.37 8.21 11.78
N ARG A 88 0.59 9.04 11.35
CA ARG A 88 0.54 9.72 10.04
C ARG A 88 0.47 8.73 8.89
N GLN A 89 1.22 7.62 8.98
CA GLN A 89 1.19 6.56 7.97
C GLN A 89 -0.20 5.89 7.92
N ARG A 90 -0.79 5.58 9.06
CA ARG A 90 -2.16 5.05 9.14
C ARG A 90 -3.19 6.00 8.53
N VAL A 91 -3.04 7.30 8.70
CA VAL A 91 -3.90 8.30 8.02
C VAL A 91 -3.73 8.26 6.50
N GLY A 92 -2.49 8.15 6.01
CA GLY A 92 -2.20 7.99 4.58
C GLY A 92 -2.84 6.74 3.99
N LEU A 93 -2.73 5.61 4.70
CA LEU A 93 -3.38 4.35 4.32
C LEU A 93 -4.91 4.49 4.31
N ALA A 94 -5.51 5.02 5.39
CA ALA A 94 -6.94 5.25 5.48
C ALA A 94 -7.46 6.14 4.34
N ARG A 95 -6.72 7.19 3.97
CA ARG A 95 -7.04 8.07 2.84
C ARG A 95 -7.05 7.33 1.51
N ALA A 96 -6.06 6.47 1.27
CA ALA A 96 -5.97 5.68 0.06
C ALA A 96 -7.13 4.68 -0.04
N LEU A 97 -7.47 4.03 1.07
CA LEU A 97 -8.58 3.07 1.16
C LEU A 97 -9.95 3.75 1.01
N ALA A 98 -10.15 4.91 1.65
CA ALA A 98 -11.38 5.67 1.56
C ALA A 98 -11.69 6.13 0.13
N ALA A 99 -10.64 6.36 -0.67
CA ALA A 99 -10.78 6.73 -2.07
C ALA A 99 -11.43 5.64 -2.93
N ASP A 100 -11.55 4.41 -2.45
CA ASP A 100 -12.20 3.27 -3.12
C ASP A 100 -11.77 3.10 -4.58
N THR A 101 -10.47 2.91 -4.75
CA THR A 101 -9.83 2.69 -6.04
C THR A 101 -9.52 1.22 -6.26
N ASP A 102 -9.39 0.79 -7.52
CA ASP A 102 -9.08 -0.59 -7.89
C ASP A 102 -7.62 -0.95 -7.55
N ILE A 103 -6.74 0.05 -7.67
CA ILE A 103 -5.29 -0.08 -7.48
C ILE A 103 -4.83 0.89 -6.39
N ILE A 104 -4.03 0.39 -5.45
CA ILE A 104 -3.33 1.19 -4.45
C ILE A 104 -1.83 1.09 -4.71
N LEU A 105 -1.20 2.23 -4.97
CA LEU A 105 0.25 2.35 -5.12
C LEU A 105 0.84 2.74 -3.77
N MET A 106 1.85 2.03 -3.31
CA MET A 106 2.57 2.31 -2.07
C MET A 106 4.05 2.48 -2.39
N ASP A 107 4.56 3.70 -2.25
CA ASP A 107 5.94 4.03 -2.55
C ASP A 107 6.74 4.16 -1.25
N GLU A 108 7.54 3.13 -0.95
CA GLU A 108 8.33 3.00 0.28
C GLU A 108 7.55 3.37 1.55
N ALA A 109 6.29 2.96 1.59
CA ALA A 109 5.31 3.45 2.55
C ALA A 109 5.72 3.23 4.03
N PHE A 110 6.54 2.23 4.33
CA PHE A 110 6.93 1.89 5.69
C PHE A 110 8.40 2.18 6.01
N SER A 111 9.18 2.69 5.06
CA SER A 111 10.63 2.91 5.22
C SER A 111 10.98 3.92 6.33
N ALA A 112 10.14 4.91 6.56
CA ALA A 112 10.34 5.96 7.57
C ALA A 112 9.87 5.55 8.99
N LEU A 113 9.41 4.31 9.18
CA LEU A 113 8.92 3.82 10.47
C LEU A 113 10.02 3.04 11.19
N ASP A 114 9.99 3.09 12.53
CA ASP A 114 10.81 2.19 13.35
C ASP A 114 10.41 0.72 13.12
N PRO A 115 11.28 -0.25 13.42
CA PRO A 115 11.05 -1.65 13.08
C PRO A 115 9.78 -2.25 13.67
N LEU A 116 9.40 -1.87 14.90
CA LEU A 116 8.22 -2.40 15.58
C LEU A 116 6.93 -1.91 14.90
N ILE A 117 6.82 -0.60 14.71
CA ILE A 117 5.66 0.02 14.04
C ILE A 117 5.56 -0.43 12.59
N ARG A 118 6.71 -0.63 11.91
CA ARG A 118 6.74 -1.18 10.55
C ARG A 118 6.12 -2.58 10.51
N ALA A 119 6.51 -3.47 11.43
CA ALA A 119 5.95 -4.82 11.52
C ALA A 119 4.43 -4.79 11.76
N GLU A 120 3.95 -3.95 12.68
CA GLU A 120 2.52 -3.78 12.94
C GLU A 120 1.75 -3.29 11.69
N MET A 121 2.32 -2.33 10.94
CA MET A 121 1.70 -1.81 9.72
C MET A 121 1.65 -2.84 8.60
N GLN A 122 2.69 -3.67 8.47
CA GLN A 122 2.71 -4.79 7.53
C GLN A 122 1.63 -5.82 7.86
N ASP A 123 1.51 -6.20 9.13
CA ASP A 123 0.47 -7.14 9.58
C ASP A 123 -0.93 -6.57 9.34
N GLN A 124 -1.14 -5.29 9.65
CA GLN A 124 -2.41 -4.63 9.37
C GLN A 124 -2.74 -4.61 7.87
N LEU A 125 -1.75 -4.37 7.01
CA LEU A 125 -1.94 -4.41 5.56
C LEU A 125 -2.33 -5.81 5.08
N LEU A 126 -1.67 -6.85 5.57
CA LEU A 126 -1.98 -8.25 5.25
C LEU A 126 -3.39 -8.64 5.70
N GLU A 127 -3.82 -8.25 6.89
CA GLU A 127 -5.20 -8.49 7.36
C GLU A 127 -6.23 -7.76 6.51
N LEU A 128 -5.97 -6.50 6.18
CA LEU A 128 -6.85 -5.73 5.30
C LEU A 128 -6.95 -6.36 3.90
N GLN A 129 -5.83 -6.88 3.36
CA GLN A 129 -5.81 -7.49 2.03
C GLN A 129 -6.71 -8.72 1.93
N LYS A 130 -6.89 -9.49 2.99
CA LYS A 130 -7.81 -10.64 3.03
C LYS A 130 -9.26 -10.27 2.73
N THR A 131 -9.64 -9.03 3.00
CA THR A 131 -11.03 -8.55 2.86
C THR A 131 -11.24 -7.56 1.73
N LEU A 132 -10.17 -6.89 1.27
CA LEU A 132 -10.30 -5.75 0.37
C LEU A 132 -10.39 -6.12 -1.12
N HIS A 133 -9.94 -7.29 -1.51
CA HIS A 133 -9.90 -7.74 -2.92
C HIS A 133 -9.37 -6.66 -3.90
N LYS A 134 -8.33 -5.90 -3.49
CA LYS A 134 -7.73 -4.82 -4.29
C LYS A 134 -6.32 -5.18 -4.73
N THR A 135 -5.91 -4.65 -5.87
CA THR A 135 -4.53 -4.76 -6.30
C THR A 135 -3.68 -3.71 -5.57
N ILE A 136 -2.68 -4.18 -4.83
CA ILE A 136 -1.71 -3.29 -4.17
C ILE A 136 -0.37 -3.46 -4.86
N VAL A 137 0.19 -2.37 -5.38
CA VAL A 137 1.55 -2.30 -5.90
C VAL A 137 2.41 -1.64 -4.84
N PHE A 138 3.28 -2.42 -4.21
CA PHE A 138 4.13 -1.97 -3.12
C PHE A 138 5.58 -1.85 -3.60
N ILE A 139 6.15 -0.65 -3.54
CA ILE A 139 7.53 -0.38 -3.91
C ILE A 139 8.37 -0.36 -2.63
N THR A 140 9.42 -1.16 -2.62
CA THR A 140 10.38 -1.23 -1.52
C THR A 140 11.78 -1.56 -2.05
N HIS A 141 12.79 -1.18 -1.31
CA HIS A 141 14.18 -1.62 -1.51
C HIS A 141 14.57 -2.78 -0.56
N ASP A 142 13.66 -3.18 0.32
CA ASP A 142 13.85 -4.26 1.29
C ASP A 142 13.22 -5.57 0.78
N LEU A 143 14.07 -6.58 0.56
CA LEU A 143 13.60 -7.89 0.07
C LEU A 143 12.78 -8.64 1.13
N ASP A 144 13.09 -8.48 2.43
CA ASP A 144 12.34 -9.14 3.50
C ASP A 144 10.92 -8.61 3.56
N GLU A 145 10.76 -7.30 3.37
CA GLU A 145 9.46 -6.67 3.25
C GLU A 145 8.70 -7.20 2.03
N ALA A 146 9.35 -7.24 0.86
CA ALA A 146 8.75 -7.77 -0.36
C ALA A 146 8.31 -9.24 -0.22
N VAL A 147 9.13 -10.07 0.41
CA VAL A 147 8.83 -11.50 0.65
C VAL A 147 7.68 -11.67 1.64
N ARG A 148 7.62 -10.82 2.67
CA ARG A 148 6.56 -10.88 3.68
C ARG A 148 5.19 -10.50 3.15
N ILE A 149 5.13 -9.40 2.35
CA ILE A 149 3.86 -8.81 1.94
C ILE A 149 3.41 -9.28 0.54
N GLY A 150 4.36 -9.60 -0.36
CA GLY A 150 4.07 -9.83 -1.77
C GLY A 150 3.59 -11.22 -2.13
N ASN A 151 2.50 -11.34 -2.86
CA ASN A 151 2.13 -12.58 -3.56
C ASN A 151 3.04 -12.80 -4.77
N ARG A 152 3.46 -11.72 -5.42
CA ARG A 152 4.43 -11.70 -6.52
C ARG A 152 5.42 -10.57 -6.29
N ILE A 153 6.67 -10.81 -6.68
CA ILE A 153 7.76 -9.86 -6.58
C ILE A 153 8.31 -9.60 -7.98
N ALA A 154 8.47 -8.32 -8.31
CA ALA A 154 9.15 -7.86 -9.51
C ALA A 154 10.47 -7.19 -9.10
N ILE A 155 11.60 -7.68 -9.58
CA ILE A 155 12.92 -7.11 -9.35
C ILE A 155 13.31 -6.26 -10.54
N LEU A 156 13.64 -5.00 -10.27
CA LEU A 156 14.08 -4.03 -11.26
C LEU A 156 15.54 -3.63 -10.97
N LYS A 157 16.31 -3.44 -12.04
CA LYS A 157 17.66 -2.87 -12.00
C LYS A 157 17.81 -1.91 -13.17
N ASP A 158 18.31 -0.70 -12.89
CA ASP A 158 18.56 0.33 -13.93
C ASP A 158 17.36 0.57 -14.86
N GLY A 159 16.15 0.61 -14.27
CA GLY A 159 14.90 0.79 -15.00
C GLY A 159 14.41 -0.42 -15.81
N LYS A 160 15.12 -1.55 -15.75
CA LYS A 160 14.77 -2.78 -16.46
C LYS A 160 14.20 -3.84 -15.51
N LEU A 161 13.17 -4.53 -15.95
CA LEU A 161 12.61 -5.67 -15.24
C LEU A 161 13.54 -6.88 -15.43
N ILE A 162 14.10 -7.40 -14.32
CA ILE A 162 15.02 -8.53 -14.33
C ILE A 162 14.28 -9.84 -14.09
N GLN A 163 13.44 -9.89 -13.06
CA GLN A 163 12.70 -11.10 -12.72
C GLN A 163 11.34 -10.74 -12.14
N VAL A 164 10.33 -11.59 -12.43
CA VAL A 164 9.03 -11.58 -11.77
C VAL A 164 8.71 -13.00 -11.34
N GLY A 165 8.37 -13.18 -10.09
CA GLY A 165 8.01 -14.49 -9.55
C GLY A 165 7.31 -14.41 -8.21
N THR A 166 6.91 -15.56 -7.67
CA THR A 166 6.50 -15.70 -6.28
C THR A 166 7.70 -15.48 -5.35
N PRO A 167 7.50 -15.18 -4.07
CA PRO A 167 8.60 -15.13 -3.10
C PRO A 167 9.51 -16.36 -3.15
N ARG A 168 8.92 -17.55 -3.29
CA ARG A 168 9.66 -18.80 -3.37
C ARG A 168 10.55 -18.88 -4.61
N GLU A 169 10.04 -18.50 -5.77
CA GLU A 169 10.82 -18.48 -7.03
C GLU A 169 11.97 -17.48 -6.95
N ILE A 170 11.74 -16.28 -6.39
CA ILE A 170 12.80 -15.28 -6.22
C ILE A 170 13.91 -15.79 -5.30
N LEU A 171 13.55 -16.47 -4.19
CA LEU A 171 14.52 -16.94 -3.20
C LEU A 171 15.31 -18.18 -3.65
N HIS A 172 14.70 -19.08 -4.42
CA HIS A 172 15.28 -20.40 -4.73
C HIS A 172 15.68 -20.58 -6.19
N SER A 173 15.28 -19.65 -7.05
CA SER A 173 15.54 -19.72 -8.50
C SER A 173 15.86 -18.32 -9.05
N PRO A 174 16.94 -17.66 -8.56
CA PRO A 174 17.31 -16.34 -9.04
C PRO A 174 17.66 -16.40 -10.54
N ALA A 175 17.17 -15.41 -11.31
CA ALA A 175 17.32 -15.38 -12.76
C ALA A 175 18.74 -15.00 -13.19
N ASP A 176 19.46 -14.25 -12.38
CA ASP A 176 20.84 -13.84 -12.64
C ASP A 176 21.64 -13.61 -11.35
N GLU A 177 22.94 -13.33 -11.50
CA GLU A 177 23.85 -13.07 -10.37
C GLU A 177 23.44 -11.84 -9.55
N TYR A 178 22.77 -10.85 -10.14
CA TYR A 178 22.29 -9.69 -9.42
C TYR A 178 21.17 -10.07 -8.44
N VAL A 179 20.20 -10.86 -8.89
CA VAL A 179 19.12 -11.36 -8.04
C VAL A 179 19.68 -12.26 -6.95
N ASP A 180 20.62 -13.16 -7.29
CA ASP A 180 21.26 -14.04 -6.32
C ASP A 180 21.97 -13.27 -5.21
N ARG A 181 22.79 -12.28 -5.57
CA ARG A 181 23.43 -11.38 -4.57
C ARG A 181 22.43 -10.62 -3.73
N PHE A 182 21.29 -10.21 -4.31
CA PHE A 182 20.24 -9.51 -3.58
C PHE A 182 19.57 -10.42 -2.54
N VAL A 183 19.38 -11.70 -2.89
CA VAL A 183 18.87 -12.74 -1.98
C VAL A 183 19.90 -13.10 -0.90
N GLN A 184 21.18 -13.25 -1.25
CA GLN A 184 22.25 -13.63 -0.31
C GLN A 184 22.49 -12.57 0.76
N ARG A 185 22.37 -11.28 0.44
CA ARG A 185 22.46 -10.19 1.42
C ARG A 185 21.43 -10.30 2.54
N ARG A 186 20.26 -10.84 2.24
CA ARG A 186 19.23 -11.16 3.25
C ARG A 186 19.72 -12.23 4.23
N ALA A 187 20.33 -13.31 3.73
CA ALA A 187 20.80 -14.43 4.53
C ALA A 187 21.97 -14.05 5.47
N ALA A 188 22.71 -12.97 5.19
CA ALA A 188 23.84 -12.51 5.99
C ALA A 188 23.44 -11.61 7.18
N VAL A 189 22.17 -11.24 7.32
CA VAL A 189 21.65 -10.33 8.37
C VAL A 189 20.86 -11.10 9.44
N VAL A 190 20.67 -12.40 9.27
CA VAL A 190 20.06 -13.32 10.23
C VAL A 190 21.18 -14.14 10.89
#